data_d2ee62795407a1543023d25a218dc68b
#
_entry.id   d2ee62795407a1543023d25a218dc68b
#
_cell.length_a   1.000
_cell.length_b   1.000
_cell.length_c   1.000
_cell.angle_alpha   90.00
_cell.angle_beta   90.00
_cell.angle_gamma   90.00
#
_symmetry.space_group_name_H-M   'P 1'
#
loop_
_entity.id
_entity.type
_entity.pdbx_description
1 polymer ?
#
loop_
_entity_poly.entity_id
_entity_poly.type
_entity_poly.pdbx_seq_one_letter_code
_entity_poly.pdbx_strand_id
1 'polypeptide(L)'
;SLAMVFHISLMANSNDEERDMKGSNNAGYYHVCTDGAAISWMFQDDQDFIAGINRIAICHLKTFVSVLAYVLMDNHVHFVLYGTMPQCKAFITLYKRLTGKWILVKYGIGDYLKHLPTDILHIDSEERLLNTIAYLDRNPLVAGFAKLPGEYPWGSARCYFRDKSSAEFT
;
A
#
# COMPACT_ATOMS: atom_id res chain seq x y z
N SER A 1 2.34 -12.73 -17.17
CA SER A 1 1.84 -11.35 -17.18
C SER A 1 0.62 -11.27 -16.25
N LEU A 2 0.82 -11.01 -14.95
CA LEU A 2 -0.28 -10.72 -14.03
C LEU A 2 -0.68 -9.27 -14.22
N ALA A 3 -1.64 -9.02 -15.09
CA ALA A 3 -2.35 -7.75 -15.12
C ALA A 3 -3.22 -7.68 -13.85
N MET A 4 -2.75 -6.97 -12.84
CA MET A 4 -3.52 -6.65 -11.65
C MET A 4 -4.61 -5.65 -12.07
N VAL A 5 -5.83 -6.14 -12.28
CA VAL A 5 -6.99 -5.32 -12.62
C VAL A 5 -7.44 -4.59 -11.35
N PHE A 6 -7.00 -3.34 -11.19
CA PHE A 6 -7.59 -2.43 -10.20
C PHE A 6 -8.93 -1.95 -10.75
N HIS A 7 -10.02 -2.52 -10.23
CA HIS A 7 -11.35 -2.03 -10.51
C HIS A 7 -11.62 -0.82 -9.62
N ILE A 8 -11.46 0.38 -10.18
CA ILE A 8 -11.96 1.61 -9.56
C ILE A 8 -13.46 1.64 -9.82
N SER A 9 -14.26 1.16 -8.88
CA SER A 9 -15.69 1.39 -8.88
C SER A 9 -15.96 2.69 -8.14
N LEU A 10 -16.07 3.79 -8.90
CA LEU A 10 -16.65 5.03 -8.39
C LEU A 10 -18.15 4.79 -8.16
N MET A 11 -18.56 4.58 -6.91
CA MET A 11 -19.93 4.75 -6.49
C MET A 11 -19.97 5.92 -5.51
N ALA A 12 -20.29 7.09 -6.07
CA ALA A 12 -20.77 8.21 -5.27
C ALA A 12 -22.17 7.86 -4.75
N ASN A 13 -22.34 7.87 -3.44
CA ASN A 13 -23.61 8.21 -2.82
C ASN A 13 -23.35 9.04 -1.58
N SER A 14 -23.80 10.27 -1.68
CA SER A 14 -23.90 11.29 -0.66
C SER A 14 -24.88 10.89 0.45
N ASN A 15 -24.57 11.38 1.64
CA ASN A 15 -25.34 11.47 2.88
C ASN A 15 -25.07 10.32 3.87
N ASP A 16 -24.20 10.64 4.85
CA ASP A 16 -24.56 10.59 6.25
C ASP A 16 -23.43 11.22 7.09
N GLU A 17 -23.82 12.32 7.75
CA GLU A 17 -23.02 13.07 8.71
C GLU A 17 -22.80 12.26 10.00
N GLU A 18 -21.62 12.48 10.57
CA GLU A 18 -21.26 12.32 11.99
C GLU A 18 -21.90 11.17 12.78
N ARG A 19 -21.13 10.09 12.95
CA ARG A 19 -21.23 9.25 14.16
C ARG A 19 -19.87 8.75 14.59
N ASP A 20 -19.51 9.17 15.80
CA ASP A 20 -18.47 8.75 16.71
C ASP A 20 -17.61 7.53 16.37
N MET A 21 -16.29 7.77 16.43
CA MET A 21 -15.20 6.82 16.32
C MET A 21 -15.18 5.83 17.47
N LYS A 22 -16.05 4.82 17.44
CA LYS A 22 -15.90 3.57 18.16
C LYS A 22 -16.19 2.43 17.22
N GLY A 23 -15.13 1.82 16.63
CA GLY A 23 -15.20 0.54 15.95
C GLY A 23 -16.22 0.46 14.81
N SER A 24 -16.29 1.47 13.94
CA SER A 24 -17.21 1.46 12.81
C SER A 24 -16.98 0.22 11.94
N ASN A 25 -17.98 -0.66 11.87
CA ASN A 25 -18.04 -1.77 10.91
C ASN A 25 -18.27 -1.26 9.46
N ASN A 26 -18.38 0.05 9.27
CA ASN A 26 -18.57 0.65 7.96
C ASN A 26 -17.26 0.72 7.22
N ALA A 27 -17.28 0.41 5.92
CA ALA A 27 -16.14 0.57 5.06
C ALA A 27 -15.81 2.05 4.84
N GLY A 28 -14.52 2.36 4.80
CA GLY A 28 -13.99 3.70 4.56
C GLY A 28 -12.61 3.64 3.95
N TYR A 29 -12.04 4.80 3.68
CA TYR A 29 -10.67 4.92 3.17
C TYR A 29 -9.68 5.10 4.31
N TYR A 30 -8.56 4.42 4.22
CA TYR A 30 -7.52 4.46 5.24
C TYR A 30 -6.14 4.57 4.61
N HIS A 31 -5.32 5.47 5.16
CA HIS A 31 -3.89 5.49 4.91
C HIS A 31 -3.22 4.61 5.97
N VAL A 32 -2.50 3.60 5.50
CA VAL A 32 -1.78 2.66 6.36
C VAL A 32 -0.30 2.77 6.04
N CYS A 33 0.52 3.01 7.06
CA CYS A 33 1.97 3.07 6.89
C CYS A 33 2.72 2.43 8.04
N THR A 34 3.92 1.95 7.77
CA THR A 34 4.86 1.45 8.77
C THR A 34 5.92 2.51 9.06
N ASP A 35 6.45 2.53 10.28
CA ASP A 35 7.49 3.47 10.68
C ASP A 35 8.87 3.05 10.13
N GLY A 36 9.35 3.78 9.12
CA GLY A 36 10.66 3.57 8.52
C GLY A 36 11.84 3.90 9.44
N ALA A 37 11.63 4.72 10.48
CA ALA A 37 12.68 5.03 11.44
C ALA A 37 12.95 3.88 12.42
N ALA A 38 12.00 2.96 12.56
CA ALA A 38 12.09 1.85 13.51
C ALA A 38 12.96 0.67 13.03
N ILE A 39 13.24 0.57 11.73
CA ILE A 39 14.06 -0.49 11.13
C ILE A 39 14.99 0.06 10.05
N SER A 40 16.11 -0.62 9.84
CA SER A 40 17.09 -0.17 8.84
C SER A 40 16.64 -0.48 7.41
N TRP A 41 15.91 -1.57 7.20
CA TRP A 41 15.44 -2.00 5.89
C TRP A 41 14.27 -3.00 6.00
N MET A 42 13.49 -3.09 4.94
CA MET A 42 12.42 -4.08 4.76
C MET A 42 12.61 -4.83 3.43
N PHE A 43 13.20 -4.17 2.45
CA PHE A 43 13.52 -4.70 1.13
C PHE A 43 14.95 -4.30 0.77
N GLN A 44 15.77 -5.26 0.33
CA GLN A 44 17.18 -5.03 0.00
C GLN A 44 17.46 -5.17 -1.50
N ASP A 45 16.67 -5.96 -2.21
CA ASP A 45 16.85 -6.21 -3.63
C ASP A 45 15.50 -6.36 -4.37
N ASP A 46 15.56 -6.43 -5.69
CA ASP A 46 14.40 -6.54 -6.56
C ASP A 46 13.52 -7.75 -6.23
N GLN A 47 14.11 -8.86 -5.78
CA GLN A 47 13.34 -10.05 -5.38
C GLN A 47 12.49 -9.78 -4.14
N ASP A 48 13.00 -9.01 -3.20
CA ASP A 48 12.26 -8.59 -2.00
C ASP A 48 11.06 -7.73 -2.37
N PHE A 49 11.26 -6.75 -3.26
CA PHE A 49 10.20 -5.88 -3.74
C PHE A 49 9.16 -6.65 -4.55
N ILE A 50 9.56 -7.51 -5.48
CA ILE A 50 8.65 -8.36 -6.26
C ILE A 50 7.82 -9.24 -5.31
N ALA A 51 8.46 -9.88 -4.34
CA ALA A 51 7.78 -10.67 -3.33
C ALA A 51 6.85 -9.79 -2.46
N GLY A 52 7.26 -8.53 -2.18
CA GLY A 52 6.45 -7.52 -1.49
C GLY A 52 5.16 -7.20 -2.24
N ILE A 53 5.24 -6.94 -3.55
CA ILE A 53 4.07 -6.69 -4.40
C ILE A 53 3.14 -7.91 -4.46
N ASN A 54 3.70 -9.12 -4.61
CA ASN A 54 2.90 -10.34 -4.63
C ASN A 54 2.13 -10.55 -3.32
N ARG A 55 2.71 -10.15 -2.18
CA ARG A 55 2.02 -10.20 -0.87
C ARG A 55 0.85 -9.23 -0.77
N ILE A 56 0.89 -8.07 -1.46
CA ILE A 56 -0.26 -7.17 -1.53
C ILE A 56 -1.47 -7.92 -2.10
N ALA A 57 -1.28 -8.66 -3.21
CA ALA A 57 -2.34 -9.46 -3.82
C ALA A 57 -2.86 -10.55 -2.86
N ILE A 58 -1.97 -11.24 -2.16
CA ILE A 58 -2.34 -12.27 -1.17
C ILE A 58 -3.16 -11.64 -0.03
N CYS A 59 -2.73 -10.49 0.48
CA CYS A 59 -3.41 -9.79 1.56
C CYS A 59 -4.79 -9.29 1.12
N HIS A 60 -4.91 -8.70 -0.08
CA HIS A 60 -6.18 -8.31 -0.68
C HIS A 60 -7.16 -9.49 -0.72
N LEU A 61 -6.75 -10.63 -1.27
CA LEU A 61 -7.61 -11.82 -1.39
C LEU A 61 -8.02 -12.40 -0.04
N LYS A 62 -7.18 -12.28 0.99
CA LYS A 62 -7.43 -12.85 2.33
C LYS A 62 -8.25 -11.96 3.24
N THR A 63 -8.19 -10.64 3.05
CA THR A 63 -8.84 -9.68 3.94
C THR A 63 -10.00 -8.96 3.30
N PHE A 64 -10.19 -9.14 1.98
CA PHE A 64 -11.22 -8.47 1.17
C PHE A 64 -11.12 -6.93 1.18
N VAL A 65 -9.93 -6.42 1.46
CA VAL A 65 -9.62 -4.99 1.42
C VAL A 65 -9.27 -4.60 -0.01
N SER A 66 -9.83 -3.51 -0.53
CA SER A 66 -9.39 -2.95 -1.80
C SER A 66 -8.15 -2.09 -1.61
N VAL A 67 -7.14 -2.28 -2.46
CA VAL A 67 -5.91 -1.49 -2.46
C VAL A 67 -5.99 -0.45 -3.57
N LEU A 68 -6.08 0.84 -3.21
CA LEU A 68 -6.21 1.92 -4.17
C LEU A 68 -4.84 2.42 -4.65
N ALA A 69 -3.92 2.54 -3.71
CA ALA A 69 -2.54 2.94 -4.01
C ALA A 69 -1.57 2.28 -3.03
N TYR A 70 -0.33 2.13 -3.45
CA TYR A 70 0.75 1.66 -2.59
C TYR A 70 2.11 2.19 -3.06
N VAL A 71 3.04 2.25 -2.13
CA VAL A 71 4.46 2.41 -2.41
C VAL A 71 5.28 1.60 -1.40
N LEU A 72 6.21 0.80 -1.91
CA LEU A 72 7.16 0.04 -1.12
C LEU A 72 8.49 0.78 -1.16
N MET A 73 8.93 1.28 0.00
CA MET A 73 10.25 1.90 0.18
C MET A 73 11.20 0.87 0.77
N ASP A 74 12.48 1.15 0.78
CA ASP A 74 13.50 0.24 1.30
C ASP A 74 13.27 -0.18 2.76
N ASN A 75 12.76 0.72 3.62
CA ASN A 75 12.56 0.48 5.05
C ASN A 75 11.12 0.66 5.54
N HIS A 76 10.17 1.00 4.68
CA HIS A 76 8.76 1.17 5.07
C HIS A 76 7.81 1.00 3.88
N VAL A 77 6.53 0.91 4.17
CA VAL A 77 5.47 0.80 3.17
C VAL A 77 4.32 1.76 3.46
N HIS A 78 3.69 2.23 2.41
CA HIS A 78 2.43 2.98 2.48
C HIS A 78 1.37 2.31 1.61
N PHE A 79 0.15 2.30 2.13
CA PHE A 79 -1.03 1.82 1.41
C PHE A 79 -2.17 2.82 1.56
N VAL A 80 -2.96 2.99 0.51
CA VAL A 80 -4.31 3.56 0.59
C VAL A 80 -5.28 2.42 0.39
N LEU A 81 -6.06 2.12 1.41
CA LEU A 81 -6.96 0.96 1.48
C LEU A 81 -8.42 1.42 1.58
N TYR A 82 -9.34 0.62 1.00
CA TYR A 82 -10.77 0.74 1.24
C TYR A 82 -11.28 -0.56 1.86
N GLY A 83 -11.93 -0.43 3.00
CA GLY A 83 -12.47 -1.54 3.78
C GLY A 83 -12.90 -1.07 5.17
N THR A 84 -13.29 -1.99 6.04
CA THR A 84 -13.50 -1.66 7.46
C THR A 84 -12.17 -1.52 8.19
N MET A 85 -12.13 -0.78 9.29
CA MET A 85 -10.94 -0.65 10.13
C MET A 85 -10.36 -2.04 10.55
N PRO A 86 -11.17 -3.01 11.02
CA PRO A 86 -10.67 -4.34 11.32
C PRO A 86 -10.03 -5.06 10.12
N GLN A 87 -10.62 -4.91 8.92
CA GLN A 87 -10.06 -5.49 7.70
C GLN A 87 -8.72 -4.84 7.34
N CYS A 88 -8.61 -3.51 7.40
CA CYS A 88 -7.34 -2.80 7.15
C CYS A 88 -6.26 -3.19 8.16
N LYS A 89 -6.62 -3.36 9.43
CA LYS A 89 -5.73 -3.87 10.47
C LYS A 89 -5.28 -5.30 10.19
N ALA A 90 -6.20 -6.16 9.75
CA ALA A 90 -5.88 -7.54 9.35
C ALA A 90 -4.93 -7.57 8.14
N PHE A 91 -5.16 -6.68 7.14
CA PHE A 91 -4.31 -6.54 5.96
C PHE A 91 -2.85 -6.25 6.34
N ILE A 92 -2.60 -5.19 7.11
CA ILE A 92 -1.21 -4.82 7.44
C ILE A 92 -0.55 -5.82 8.39
N THR A 93 -1.32 -6.42 9.30
CA THR A 93 -0.81 -7.48 10.17
C THR A 93 -0.38 -8.70 9.36
N LEU A 94 -1.18 -9.13 8.40
CA LEU A 94 -0.86 -10.23 7.49
C LEU A 94 0.35 -9.88 6.61
N TYR A 95 0.38 -8.66 6.06
CA TYR A 95 1.47 -8.19 5.23
C TYR A 95 2.82 -8.23 5.97
N LYS A 96 2.88 -7.67 7.19
CA LYS A 96 4.08 -7.71 8.04
C LYS A 96 4.49 -9.15 8.37
N ARG A 97 3.53 -10.03 8.69
CA ARG A 97 3.80 -11.44 9.00
C ARG A 97 4.41 -12.18 7.80
N LEU A 98 3.84 -12.01 6.61
CA LEU A 98 4.33 -12.68 5.40
C LEU A 98 5.70 -12.11 4.97
N THR A 99 5.92 -10.82 5.14
CA THR A 99 7.21 -10.17 4.86
C THR A 99 8.27 -10.61 5.86
N GLY A 100 7.93 -10.67 7.15
CA GLY A 100 8.84 -11.18 8.18
C GLY A 100 9.21 -12.64 7.96
N LYS A 101 8.27 -13.48 7.49
CA LYS A 101 8.57 -14.86 7.10
C LYS A 101 9.53 -14.94 5.91
N TRP A 102 9.39 -14.08 4.93
CA TRP A 102 10.31 -13.98 3.80
C TRP A 102 11.71 -13.59 4.26
N ILE A 103 11.82 -12.57 5.11
CA ILE A 103 13.08 -12.10 5.70
C ILE A 103 13.76 -13.24 6.48
N LEU A 104 12.98 -13.97 7.27
CA LEU A 104 13.50 -15.14 8.00
C LEU A 104 14.08 -16.20 7.06
N VAL A 105 13.35 -16.55 6.01
CA VAL A 105 13.76 -17.62 5.07
C VAL A 105 14.99 -17.18 4.26
N LYS A 106 15.00 -15.93 3.79
CA LYS A 106 16.06 -15.43 2.90
C LYS A 106 17.33 -15.01 3.64
N TYR A 107 17.17 -14.39 4.82
CA TYR A 107 18.26 -13.74 5.55
C TYR A 107 18.53 -14.35 6.93
N GLY A 108 17.72 -15.29 7.38
CA GLY A 108 17.87 -15.92 8.71
C GLY A 108 17.49 -15.03 9.89
N ILE A 109 16.78 -13.90 9.66
CA ILE A 109 16.41 -12.92 10.69
C ILE A 109 14.95 -13.13 11.07
N GLY A 110 14.70 -13.60 12.31
CA GLY A 110 13.35 -13.82 12.85
C GLY A 110 12.76 -12.60 13.54
N ASP A 111 11.43 -12.56 13.63
CA ASP A 111 10.62 -11.57 14.36
C ASP A 111 10.88 -10.09 13.99
N TYR A 112 11.53 -9.85 12.85
CA TYR A 112 12.04 -8.54 12.44
C TYR A 112 10.93 -7.47 12.32
N LEU A 113 9.75 -7.84 11.81
CA LEU A 113 8.65 -6.91 11.58
C LEU A 113 7.49 -7.04 12.58
N LYS A 114 7.59 -7.94 13.55
CA LYS A 114 6.47 -8.26 14.45
C LYS A 114 5.98 -7.03 15.22
N HIS A 115 6.91 -6.25 15.74
CA HIS A 115 6.63 -5.09 16.59
C HIS A 115 6.82 -3.76 15.85
N LEU A 116 6.98 -3.80 14.52
CA LEU A 116 7.12 -2.56 13.74
C LEU A 116 5.89 -1.66 13.91
N PRO A 117 6.06 -0.42 14.39
CA PRO A 117 4.97 0.53 14.55
C PRO A 117 4.24 0.75 13.22
N THR A 118 2.94 0.88 13.30
CA THR A 118 2.07 0.99 12.13
C THR A 118 0.94 1.96 12.45
N ASP A 119 0.77 2.96 11.59
CA ASP A 119 -0.35 3.89 11.67
C ASP A 119 -1.44 3.50 10.68
N ILE A 120 -2.69 3.65 11.13
CA ILE A 120 -3.90 3.47 10.31
C ILE A 120 -4.75 4.72 10.50
N LEU A 121 -4.73 5.61 9.51
CA LEU A 121 -5.37 6.91 9.56
C LEU A 121 -6.61 6.91 8.66
N HIS A 122 -7.77 7.23 9.22
CA HIS A 122 -9.00 7.38 8.44
C HIS A 122 -8.90 8.60 7.50
N ILE A 123 -9.35 8.43 6.27
CA ILE A 123 -9.42 9.47 5.25
C ILE A 123 -10.89 9.84 5.10
N ASP A 124 -11.25 11.06 5.50
CA ASP A 124 -12.63 11.52 5.70
C ASP A 124 -13.19 12.31 4.53
N SER A 125 -12.40 12.57 3.48
CA SER A 125 -12.85 13.33 2.31
C SER A 125 -12.14 12.89 1.04
N GLU A 126 -12.77 13.15 -0.12
CA GLU A 126 -12.18 12.91 -1.43
C GLU A 126 -10.91 13.73 -1.66
N GLU A 127 -10.89 14.98 -1.22
CA GLU A 127 -9.71 15.83 -1.30
C GLU A 127 -8.53 15.22 -0.54
N ARG A 128 -8.76 14.74 0.69
CA ARG A 128 -7.72 14.06 1.47
C ARG A 128 -7.29 12.74 0.84
N LEU A 129 -8.21 12.02 0.20
CA LEU A 129 -7.89 10.79 -0.52
C LEU A 129 -6.92 11.08 -1.68
N LEU A 130 -7.23 12.06 -2.52
CA LEU A 130 -6.38 12.45 -3.64
C LEU A 130 -5.02 12.98 -3.17
N ASN A 131 -5.01 13.81 -2.12
CA ASN A 131 -3.78 14.32 -1.52
C ASN A 131 -2.92 13.20 -0.92
N THR A 132 -3.54 12.19 -0.31
CA THR A 132 -2.82 11.03 0.25
C THR A 132 -2.21 10.17 -0.87
N ILE A 133 -2.94 9.91 -1.95
CA ILE A 133 -2.40 9.18 -3.11
C ILE A 133 -1.22 9.95 -3.71
N ALA A 134 -1.36 11.26 -3.93
CA ALA A 134 -0.27 12.09 -4.43
C ALA A 134 0.94 12.11 -3.47
N TYR A 135 0.70 12.06 -2.17
CA TYR A 135 1.77 11.93 -1.17
C TYR A 135 2.52 10.60 -1.33
N LEU A 136 1.83 9.48 -1.48
CA LEU A 136 2.47 8.19 -1.72
C LEU A 136 3.34 8.22 -2.98
N ASP A 137 2.81 8.77 -4.07
CA ASP A 137 3.51 8.85 -5.36
C ASP A 137 4.76 9.74 -5.31
N ARG A 138 4.79 10.72 -4.40
CA ARG A 138 5.94 11.61 -4.19
C ARG A 138 7.02 11.05 -3.26
N ASN A 139 6.73 10.04 -2.45
CA ASN A 139 7.72 9.47 -1.52
C ASN A 139 9.03 9.07 -2.20
N PRO A 140 9.03 8.31 -3.31
CA PRO A 140 10.28 7.95 -4.00
C PRO A 140 11.05 9.14 -4.56
N LEU A 141 10.35 10.22 -4.94
CA LEU A 141 10.98 11.44 -5.44
C LEU A 141 11.71 12.19 -4.33
N VAL A 142 11.03 12.34 -3.18
CA VAL A 142 11.62 13.00 -1.99
C VAL A 142 12.82 12.21 -1.47
N ALA A 143 12.76 10.88 -1.54
CA ALA A 143 13.86 9.99 -1.16
C ALA A 143 15.00 9.94 -2.22
N GLY A 144 14.82 10.56 -3.39
CA GLY A 144 15.82 10.56 -4.47
C GLY A 144 15.90 9.28 -5.29
N PHE A 145 14.93 8.38 -5.17
CA PHE A 145 14.89 7.11 -5.92
C PHE A 145 14.33 7.23 -7.34
N ALA A 146 13.61 8.31 -7.64
CA ALA A 146 13.05 8.58 -8.95
C ALA A 146 12.95 10.10 -9.19
N LYS A 147 12.87 10.49 -10.45
CA LYS A 147 12.62 11.90 -10.86
C LYS A 147 11.15 12.17 -11.15
N LEU A 148 10.44 11.16 -11.62
CA LEU A 148 9.00 11.20 -11.90
C LEU A 148 8.27 10.06 -11.17
N PRO A 149 7.01 10.27 -10.74
CA PRO A 149 6.26 9.24 -9.98
C PRO A 149 6.16 7.89 -10.69
N GLY A 150 5.97 7.88 -12.01
CA GLY A 150 5.85 6.65 -12.81
C GLY A 150 7.16 5.89 -13.03
N GLU A 151 8.32 6.46 -12.71
CA GLU A 151 9.63 5.80 -12.87
C GLU A 151 9.95 4.83 -11.74
N TYR A 152 9.38 5.04 -10.55
CA TYR A 152 9.64 4.16 -9.42
C TYR A 152 8.91 2.81 -9.60
N PRO A 153 9.65 1.69 -9.69
CA PRO A 153 9.05 0.41 -10.08
C PRO A 153 8.18 -0.23 -8.98
N TRP A 154 8.35 0.18 -7.73
CA TRP A 154 7.76 -0.46 -6.54
C TRP A 154 6.59 0.33 -5.96
N GLY A 155 5.95 1.16 -6.79
CA GLY A 155 4.75 1.93 -6.44
C GLY A 155 3.65 1.80 -7.49
N SER A 156 2.40 2.07 -7.08
CA SER A 156 1.23 2.04 -7.96
C SER A 156 1.19 3.19 -8.97
N ALA A 157 1.95 4.27 -8.76
CA ALA A 157 2.02 5.43 -9.65
C ALA A 157 2.27 5.06 -11.11
N ARG A 158 3.16 4.10 -11.36
CA ARG A 158 3.45 3.63 -12.72
C ARG A 158 2.23 3.07 -13.47
N CYS A 159 1.19 2.63 -12.76
CA CYS A 159 -0.05 2.13 -13.38
C CYS A 159 -0.89 3.26 -13.97
N TYR A 160 -0.77 4.48 -13.42
CA TYR A 160 -1.51 5.68 -13.84
C TYR A 160 -0.76 6.51 -14.88
N PHE A 161 0.57 6.53 -14.78
CA PHE A 161 1.44 7.36 -15.62
C PHE A 161 2.12 6.59 -16.76
N ARG A 162 1.76 5.35 -17.00
CA ARG A 162 2.24 4.58 -18.14
C ARG A 162 1.67 5.20 -19.40
N ASP A 163 2.53 5.83 -20.19
CA ASP A 163 2.18 6.33 -21.52
C ASP A 163 1.61 5.17 -22.36
N LYS A 164 0.41 5.36 -22.90
CA LYS A 164 -0.21 4.42 -23.84
C LYS A 164 0.49 4.40 -25.20
N SER A 165 1.54 5.20 -25.38
CA SER A 165 2.26 5.37 -26.64
C SER A 165 3.21 4.24 -27.01
N SER A 166 3.42 3.24 -26.15
CA SER A 166 4.29 2.08 -26.44
C SER A 166 3.54 0.79 -26.77
N ALA A 167 2.26 0.85 -27.08
CA ALA A 167 1.48 -0.28 -27.56
C ALA A 167 1.32 -0.24 -29.10
N GLU A 168 2.40 0.02 -29.82
CA GLU A 168 2.49 -0.40 -31.21
C GLU A 168 2.95 -1.86 -31.20
N PHE A 169 1.97 -2.74 -31.33
CA PHE A 169 2.20 -4.12 -31.69
C PHE A 169 2.69 -4.19 -33.14
N THR A 170 3.94 -4.57 -33.31
CA THR A 170 4.41 -5.16 -34.56
C THR A 170 4.21 -6.67 -34.47
#